data_879168582565024445c5bf2471d799d1
#
_entry.id   879168582565024445c5bf2471d799d1
#
_cell.length_a   1.000
_cell.length_b   1.000
_cell.length_c   1.000
_cell.angle_alpha   90.00
_cell.angle_beta   90.00
_cell.angle_gamma   90.00
#
_symmetry.space_group_name_H-M   'P 1'
#
loop_
_entity.id
_entity.type
_entity.pdbx_description
1 polymer ?
#
loop_
_entity_poly.entity_id
_entity_poly.type
_entity_poly.pdbx_seq_one_letter_code
_entity_poly.pdbx_strand_id
1 'polypeptide(L)'
;MSEPGYVYILTNPSFREDWVKIGKSSRPVDVRSKELDNTAVPLPFEIYATMKTAKYNEAERLVHRYIERFTKLRIRDNREFFNVKPEEALEIFRDVAELLDDAVIDEVHKKSIMGDVQNREKSSHPTPPRQDKRIWLIPSNSNYFDVKGCFDKYGSVYWTQYFNYQKGDIGYIYSASPESAIRFKFLVEEHDLPFLPEMEREKEFNTNPADFEALRKYNRFAKFKLIGETNNSRLGLANLIDNGLKGAPQGAVILSKKEYSDVLEYIEKNF
;
A
#
# COMPACT_ATOMS: atom_id res chain seq x y z
N MET A 1 32.19 -1.17 -26.34
CA MET A 1 30.74 -1.30 -26.03
C MET A 1 30.57 -0.83 -24.61
N SER A 2 29.62 0.08 -24.34
CA SER A 2 29.34 0.52 -22.98
C SER A 2 28.71 -0.63 -22.20
N GLU A 3 29.10 -0.79 -20.93
CA GLU A 3 28.48 -1.79 -20.06
C GLU A 3 26.98 -1.48 -19.89
N PRO A 4 26.12 -2.50 -19.93
CA PRO A 4 24.68 -2.29 -19.74
C PRO A 4 24.37 -1.82 -18.33
N GLY A 5 23.49 -0.82 -18.23
CA GLY A 5 22.92 -0.35 -16.99
C GLY A 5 21.43 -0.63 -16.93
N TYR A 6 20.75 0.02 -16.00
CA TYR A 6 19.34 -0.21 -15.68
C TYR A 6 18.57 1.10 -15.62
N VAL A 7 17.35 1.09 -16.15
CA VAL A 7 16.29 2.03 -15.76
C VAL A 7 15.31 1.27 -14.89
N TYR A 8 14.77 1.90 -13.87
CA TYR A 8 13.91 1.23 -12.90
C TYR A 8 12.64 2.02 -12.58
N ILE A 9 11.58 1.29 -12.29
CA ILE A 9 10.38 1.78 -11.64
C ILE A 9 10.40 1.25 -10.21
N LEU A 10 10.41 2.17 -9.24
CA LEU A 10 10.27 1.83 -7.82
C LEU A 10 8.94 2.36 -7.31
N THR A 11 8.29 1.56 -6.50
CA THR A 11 7.17 1.93 -5.65
C THR A 11 7.62 2.05 -4.20
N ASN A 12 6.80 2.66 -3.38
CA ASN A 12 7.06 2.73 -1.94
C ASN A 12 5.73 2.64 -1.19
N PRO A 13 5.57 1.65 -0.29
CA PRO A 13 4.32 1.46 0.45
C PRO A 13 3.91 2.63 1.36
N SER A 14 4.83 3.56 1.63
CA SER A 14 4.54 4.80 2.37
C SER A 14 4.11 5.97 1.49
N PHE A 15 4.12 5.80 0.17
CA PHE A 15 3.66 6.80 -0.78
C PHE A 15 2.26 6.44 -1.32
N ARG A 16 1.71 7.34 -2.13
CA ARG A 16 0.46 7.08 -2.84
C ARG A 16 0.68 5.99 -3.88
N GLU A 17 -0.33 5.16 -4.11
CA GLU A 17 -0.30 4.05 -5.08
C GLU A 17 -0.06 4.52 -6.54
N ASP A 18 -0.42 5.77 -6.84
CA ASP A 18 -0.17 6.43 -8.11
C ASP A 18 1.15 7.23 -8.16
N TRP A 19 2.07 6.95 -7.23
CA TRP A 19 3.40 7.56 -7.20
C TRP A 19 4.47 6.52 -7.45
N VAL A 20 5.25 6.76 -8.49
CA VAL A 20 6.44 5.95 -8.80
C VAL A 20 7.69 6.82 -8.82
N LYS A 21 8.82 6.19 -8.49
CA LYS A 21 10.13 6.76 -8.75
C LYS A 21 10.73 6.06 -9.96
N ILE A 22 11.11 6.86 -10.97
CA ILE A 22 11.77 6.35 -12.18
C ILE A 22 13.17 6.97 -12.28
N GLY A 23 14.16 6.12 -12.30
CA GLY A 23 15.56 6.53 -12.37
C GLY A 23 16.42 5.49 -13.04
N LYS A 24 17.72 5.72 -13.06
CA LYS A 24 18.72 4.83 -13.66
C LYS A 24 19.84 4.46 -12.69
N SER A 25 20.53 3.37 -13.02
CA SER A 25 21.73 2.91 -12.32
C SER A 25 22.64 2.18 -13.26
N SER A 26 23.95 2.36 -13.12
CA SER A 26 24.97 1.50 -13.74
C SER A 26 25.18 0.19 -12.96
N ARG A 27 24.58 0.06 -11.77
CA ARG A 27 24.67 -1.11 -10.88
C ARG A 27 23.32 -1.80 -10.80
N PRO A 28 23.27 -3.08 -10.35
CA PRO A 28 22.00 -3.79 -10.10
C PRO A 28 21.04 -3.00 -9.23
N VAL A 29 19.75 -3.09 -9.56
CA VAL A 29 18.74 -2.21 -8.95
C VAL A 29 18.43 -2.59 -7.51
N ASP A 30 18.62 -3.85 -7.12
CA ASP A 30 18.52 -4.34 -5.74
C ASP A 30 19.55 -3.68 -4.80
N VAL A 31 20.74 -3.34 -5.32
CA VAL A 31 21.75 -2.55 -4.59
C VAL A 31 21.30 -1.10 -4.54
N ARG A 32 20.87 -0.56 -5.68
CA ARG A 32 20.47 0.86 -5.76
C ARG A 32 19.23 1.18 -4.93
N SER A 33 18.24 0.31 -4.87
CA SER A 33 17.03 0.53 -4.05
C SER A 33 17.36 0.62 -2.56
N LYS A 34 18.29 -0.20 -2.07
CA LYS A 34 18.77 -0.15 -0.68
C LYS A 34 19.51 1.15 -0.34
N GLU A 35 20.26 1.72 -1.29
CA GLU A 35 20.94 3.02 -1.10
C GLU A 35 19.94 4.19 -1.00
N LEU A 36 18.75 4.04 -1.57
CA LEU A 36 17.67 5.02 -1.49
C LEU A 36 16.88 4.90 -0.17
N ASP A 37 17.06 3.80 0.54
CA ASP A 37 16.47 3.57 1.86
C ASP A 37 17.27 4.35 2.92
N ASN A 38 16.75 5.50 3.30
CA ASN A 38 17.35 6.38 4.28
C ASN A 38 16.29 6.92 5.23
N THR A 39 16.74 7.63 6.27
CA THR A 39 15.85 8.14 7.33
C THR A 39 14.75 9.10 6.87
N ALA A 40 14.82 9.60 5.63
CA ALA A 40 13.79 10.46 5.04
C ALA A 40 12.64 9.67 4.39
N VAL A 41 12.77 8.35 4.26
CA VAL A 41 11.77 7.47 3.65
C VAL A 41 11.28 6.48 4.71
N PRO A 42 9.97 6.49 5.07
CA PRO A 42 9.45 5.67 6.16
C PRO A 42 9.51 4.15 5.93
N LEU A 43 9.40 3.71 4.67
CA LEU A 43 9.48 2.31 4.26
C LEU A 43 10.46 2.15 3.09
N PRO A 44 11.08 0.98 2.91
CA PRO A 44 11.97 0.73 1.80
C PRO A 44 11.26 0.81 0.45
N PHE A 45 12.03 1.16 -0.59
CA PHE A 45 11.54 1.09 -1.95
C PHE A 45 11.43 -0.36 -2.43
N GLU A 46 10.35 -0.65 -3.12
CA GLU A 46 10.11 -1.93 -3.80
C GLU A 46 10.37 -1.78 -5.29
N ILE A 47 11.06 -2.77 -5.88
CA ILE A 47 11.34 -2.77 -7.31
C ILE A 47 10.10 -3.30 -8.03
N TYR A 48 9.43 -2.41 -8.79
CA TYR A 48 8.27 -2.79 -9.60
C TYR A 48 8.70 -3.43 -10.92
N ALA A 49 9.58 -2.74 -11.66
CA ALA A 49 10.15 -3.25 -12.90
C ALA A 49 11.53 -2.66 -13.16
N THR A 50 12.34 -3.37 -13.95
CA THR A 50 13.62 -2.88 -14.44
C THR A 50 13.74 -3.07 -15.94
N MET A 51 14.46 -2.17 -16.62
CA MET A 51 14.85 -2.28 -18.01
C MET A 51 16.37 -2.27 -18.09
N LYS A 52 16.97 -3.36 -18.56
CA LYS A 52 18.41 -3.49 -18.76
C LYS A 52 18.76 -3.16 -20.22
N THR A 53 19.69 -2.23 -20.44
CA THR A 53 20.15 -1.84 -21.77
C THR A 53 21.51 -1.14 -21.71
N ALA A 54 22.35 -1.26 -22.73
CA ALA A 54 23.57 -0.47 -22.87
C ALA A 54 23.25 1.05 -23.06
N LYS A 55 22.04 1.36 -23.53
CA LYS A 55 21.53 2.72 -23.75
C LYS A 55 20.72 3.28 -22.58
N TYR A 56 20.96 2.83 -21.35
CA TYR A 56 20.14 3.17 -20.16
C TYR A 56 20.01 4.68 -19.89
N ASN A 57 20.99 5.49 -20.29
CA ASN A 57 20.90 6.95 -20.21
C ASN A 57 19.88 7.54 -21.19
N GLU A 58 19.77 6.95 -22.37
CA GLU A 58 18.79 7.35 -23.40
C GLU A 58 17.40 6.83 -23.02
N ALA A 59 17.33 5.57 -22.58
CA ALA A 59 16.09 4.96 -22.12
C ALA A 59 15.41 5.77 -21.00
N GLU A 60 16.17 6.18 -19.97
CA GLU A 60 15.62 7.02 -18.89
C GLU A 60 15.08 8.35 -19.44
N ARG A 61 15.84 9.02 -20.31
CA ARG A 61 15.38 10.29 -20.91
C ARG A 61 14.12 10.13 -21.76
N LEU A 62 13.99 9.01 -22.48
CA LEU A 62 12.81 8.69 -23.26
C LEU A 62 11.61 8.45 -22.36
N VAL A 63 11.75 7.61 -21.34
CA VAL A 63 10.67 7.32 -20.37
C VAL A 63 10.18 8.62 -19.70
N HIS A 64 11.09 9.45 -19.18
CA HIS A 64 10.72 10.73 -18.58
C HIS A 64 9.99 11.64 -19.57
N ARG A 65 10.49 11.74 -20.82
CA ARG A 65 9.85 12.55 -21.88
C ARG A 65 8.45 12.04 -22.22
N TYR A 66 8.25 10.73 -22.32
CA TYR A 66 6.93 10.15 -22.60
C TYR A 66 5.95 10.45 -21.47
N ILE A 67 6.35 10.25 -20.22
CA ILE A 67 5.49 10.57 -19.06
C ILE A 67 5.16 12.07 -19.04
N GLU A 68 6.14 12.95 -19.20
CA GLU A 68 5.92 14.40 -19.20
C GLU A 68 5.02 14.88 -20.36
N ARG A 69 5.17 14.27 -21.53
CA ARG A 69 4.40 14.64 -22.72
C ARG A 69 2.93 14.24 -22.65
N PHE A 70 2.66 13.08 -22.07
CA PHE A 70 1.30 12.53 -22.01
C PHE A 70 0.53 12.96 -20.75
N THR A 71 1.20 13.36 -19.67
CA THR A 71 0.53 13.43 -18.37
C THR A 71 0.76 14.70 -17.57
N LYS A 72 1.76 15.54 -17.86
CA LYS A 72 2.21 16.67 -17.01
C LYS A 72 2.33 16.30 -15.51
N LEU A 73 2.63 15.04 -15.21
CA LEU A 73 2.50 14.42 -13.89
C LEU A 73 3.81 14.34 -13.10
N ARG A 74 4.84 15.06 -13.52
CA ARG A 74 6.05 15.18 -12.71
C ARG A 74 5.74 15.98 -11.45
N ILE A 75 6.01 15.42 -10.28
CA ILE A 75 5.64 16.03 -9.00
C ILE A 75 6.47 17.30 -8.73
N ARG A 76 7.73 17.31 -9.19
CA ARG A 76 8.63 18.48 -9.19
C ARG A 76 9.69 18.34 -10.27
N ASP A 77 10.03 19.43 -10.95
CA ASP A 77 10.95 19.45 -12.11
C ASP A 77 12.34 18.84 -11.85
N ASN A 78 12.83 18.88 -10.61
CA ASN A 78 14.13 18.37 -10.22
C ASN A 78 14.08 17.02 -9.46
N ARG A 79 12.96 16.31 -9.52
CA ARG A 79 12.77 15.02 -8.83
C ARG A 79 12.36 13.94 -9.80
N GLU A 80 12.80 12.71 -9.53
CA GLU A 80 12.52 11.49 -10.31
C GLU A 80 11.21 10.82 -9.87
N PHE A 81 10.27 11.60 -9.30
CA PHE A 81 8.97 11.13 -8.84
C PHE A 81 7.86 11.60 -9.76
N PHE A 82 6.98 10.66 -10.12
CA PHE A 82 5.88 10.88 -11.06
C PHE A 82 4.57 10.42 -10.43
N ASN A 83 3.50 11.20 -10.68
CA ASN A 83 2.14 10.85 -10.31
C ASN A 83 1.52 10.02 -11.44
N VAL A 84 1.94 8.79 -11.58
CA VAL A 84 1.51 7.82 -12.59
C VAL A 84 1.43 6.45 -11.92
N LYS A 85 0.42 5.66 -12.29
CA LYS A 85 0.30 4.29 -11.78
C LYS A 85 1.47 3.43 -12.25
N PRO A 86 1.95 2.50 -11.43
CA PRO A 86 3.06 1.61 -11.80
C PRO A 86 2.82 0.85 -13.10
N GLU A 87 1.57 0.43 -13.35
CA GLU A 87 1.16 -0.28 -14.56
C GLU A 87 1.29 0.60 -15.82
N GLU A 88 0.85 1.85 -15.73
CA GLU A 88 0.95 2.83 -16.82
C GLU A 88 2.42 3.17 -17.10
N ALA A 89 3.23 3.31 -16.06
CA ALA A 89 4.67 3.51 -16.21
C ALA A 89 5.35 2.29 -16.87
N LEU A 90 4.87 1.08 -16.58
CA LEU A 90 5.38 -0.14 -17.21
C LEU A 90 5.02 -0.23 -18.70
N GLU A 91 3.82 0.21 -19.10
CA GLU A 91 3.48 0.28 -20.53
C GLU A 91 4.45 1.23 -21.27
N ILE A 92 4.75 2.40 -20.69
CA ILE A 92 5.75 3.31 -21.25
C ILE A 92 7.14 2.64 -21.33
N PHE A 93 7.51 1.81 -20.34
CA PHE A 93 8.75 1.02 -20.41
C PHE A 93 8.76 0.07 -21.60
N ARG A 94 7.64 -0.60 -21.87
CA ARG A 94 7.50 -1.51 -23.02
C ARG A 94 7.65 -0.76 -24.34
N ASP A 95 6.94 0.37 -24.48
CA ASP A 95 7.05 1.21 -25.67
C ASP A 95 8.48 1.70 -25.91
N VAL A 96 9.19 2.10 -24.85
CA VAL A 96 10.58 2.55 -24.97
C VAL A 96 11.51 1.37 -25.27
N ALA A 97 11.26 0.19 -24.70
CA ALA A 97 12.08 -1.00 -24.96
C ALA A 97 11.97 -1.46 -26.42
N GLU A 98 10.79 -1.34 -27.04
CA GLU A 98 10.59 -1.63 -28.46
C GLU A 98 11.42 -0.72 -29.38
N LEU A 99 11.75 0.49 -28.93
CA LEU A 99 12.61 1.43 -29.66
C LEU A 99 14.11 1.15 -29.50
N LEU A 100 14.48 0.24 -28.61
CA LEU A 100 15.86 -0.07 -28.25
C LEU A 100 16.19 -1.53 -28.59
N ASP A 101 17.19 -1.74 -29.42
CA ASP A 101 17.55 -3.07 -29.96
C ASP A 101 18.01 -4.08 -28.89
N ASP A 102 18.47 -3.59 -27.73
CA ASP A 102 19.10 -4.39 -26.66
C ASP A 102 18.37 -4.33 -25.31
N ALA A 103 17.18 -3.72 -25.27
CA ALA A 103 16.46 -3.55 -24.03
C ALA A 103 15.74 -4.82 -23.58
N VAL A 104 15.94 -5.19 -22.33
CA VAL A 104 15.26 -6.33 -21.70
C VAL A 104 14.55 -5.84 -20.44
N ILE A 105 13.22 -6.03 -20.39
CA ILE A 105 12.40 -5.70 -19.23
C ILE A 105 12.30 -6.90 -18.30
N ASP A 106 12.49 -6.65 -17.01
CA ASP A 106 12.21 -7.58 -15.93
C ASP A 106 11.09 -6.99 -15.04
N GLU A 107 9.92 -7.64 -15.08
CA GLU A 107 8.76 -7.29 -14.27
C GLU A 107 8.88 -7.96 -12.89
N VAL A 108 9.66 -7.37 -12.00
CA VAL A 108 9.99 -7.94 -10.69
C VAL A 108 8.73 -8.15 -9.84
N HIS A 109 7.75 -7.24 -9.92
CA HIS A 109 6.47 -7.37 -9.23
C HIS A 109 5.72 -8.65 -9.62
N LYS A 110 5.77 -9.09 -10.89
CA LYS A 110 5.16 -10.35 -11.32
C LYS A 110 5.94 -11.56 -10.81
N LYS A 111 7.28 -11.46 -10.76
CA LYS A 111 8.12 -12.53 -10.17
C LYS A 111 7.93 -12.61 -8.67
N SER A 112 7.79 -11.48 -7.98
CA SER A 112 7.43 -11.44 -6.56
C SER A 112 6.06 -12.07 -6.34
N ILE A 113 5.06 -11.74 -7.16
CA ILE A 113 3.74 -12.38 -7.12
C ILE A 113 3.85 -13.88 -7.46
N MET A 114 4.61 -14.29 -8.50
CA MET A 114 4.79 -15.70 -8.86
C MET A 114 5.72 -16.44 -7.89
N GLY A 115 6.79 -15.82 -7.42
CA GLY A 115 7.67 -16.38 -6.40
C GLY A 115 6.98 -16.51 -5.05
N ASP A 116 6.14 -15.55 -4.70
CA ASP A 116 5.25 -15.59 -3.56
C ASP A 116 4.14 -16.65 -3.73
N VAL A 117 3.61 -16.88 -4.93
CA VAL A 117 2.65 -17.97 -5.19
C VAL A 117 3.34 -19.33 -5.05
N GLN A 118 4.53 -19.52 -5.60
CA GLN A 118 5.28 -20.79 -5.45
C GLN A 118 5.86 -20.99 -4.05
N ASN A 119 6.26 -19.92 -3.33
CA ASN A 119 6.62 -19.99 -1.92
C ASN A 119 5.39 -20.02 -1.00
N ARG A 120 4.23 -19.46 -1.42
CA ARG A 120 2.98 -19.52 -0.66
C ARG A 120 2.29 -20.88 -0.77
N GLU A 121 2.44 -21.61 -1.87
CA GLU A 121 2.09 -23.04 -1.91
C GLU A 121 2.98 -23.89 -0.99
N LYS A 122 4.22 -23.41 -0.68
CA LYS A 122 5.12 -24.05 0.30
C LYS A 122 5.08 -23.41 1.70
N SER A 123 4.54 -22.20 1.86
CA SER A 123 4.40 -21.49 3.12
C SER A 123 2.94 -21.27 3.50
N SER A 124 2.11 -22.28 3.35
CA SER A 124 0.85 -22.43 4.12
C SER A 124 1.14 -22.72 5.60
N HIS A 125 2.25 -22.19 6.12
CA HIS A 125 2.44 -22.15 7.55
C HIS A 125 1.70 -20.92 8.07
N PRO A 126 0.66 -21.11 8.87
CA PRO A 126 0.04 -20.00 9.58
C PRO A 126 1.16 -19.25 10.31
N THR A 127 1.15 -17.92 10.19
CA THR A 127 2.08 -17.09 10.95
C THR A 127 2.03 -17.54 12.41
N PRO A 128 3.17 -17.86 13.05
CA PRO A 128 3.14 -18.38 14.41
C PRO A 128 2.34 -17.42 15.29
N PRO A 129 1.42 -17.93 16.12
CA PRO A 129 0.57 -17.09 16.94
C PRO A 129 1.47 -16.23 17.86
N ARG A 130 1.26 -14.91 17.81
CA ARG A 130 1.89 -13.99 18.75
C ARG A 130 1.28 -14.20 20.14
N GLN A 131 2.09 -14.07 21.17
CA GLN A 131 1.59 -14.08 22.54
C GLN A 131 0.97 -12.72 22.94
N ASP A 132 1.40 -11.63 22.28
CA ASP A 132 0.93 -10.27 22.51
C ASP A 132 -0.19 -9.90 21.55
N LYS A 133 -1.28 -9.34 22.07
CA LYS A 133 -2.34 -8.72 21.27
C LYS A 133 -1.90 -7.32 20.87
N ARG A 134 -2.23 -6.95 19.64
CA ARG A 134 -1.93 -5.61 19.13
C ARG A 134 -3.18 -4.76 19.04
N ILE A 135 -2.95 -3.46 19.16
CA ILE A 135 -3.95 -2.44 18.89
C ILE A 135 -3.53 -1.69 17.62
N TRP A 136 -4.43 -1.67 16.66
CA TRP A 136 -4.18 -1.13 15.32
C TRP A 136 -4.93 0.18 15.10
N LEU A 137 -4.37 1.09 14.29
CA LEU A 137 -5.07 2.19 13.66
C LEU A 137 -4.96 2.00 12.16
N ILE A 138 -6.10 1.90 11.46
CA ILE A 138 -6.16 1.59 10.04
C ILE A 138 -6.90 2.72 9.32
N PRO A 139 -6.35 3.32 8.26
CA PRO A 139 -7.06 4.29 7.46
C PRO A 139 -8.11 3.62 6.57
N SER A 140 -9.25 4.28 6.41
CA SER A 140 -10.27 3.98 5.42
C SER A 140 -10.63 5.23 4.65
N ASN A 141 -10.92 5.10 3.36
CA ASN A 141 -11.36 6.19 2.52
C ASN A 141 -12.73 5.86 1.91
N SER A 142 -13.74 6.63 2.30
CA SER A 142 -15.12 6.46 1.83
C SER A 142 -15.30 6.67 0.32
N ASN A 143 -14.33 7.29 -0.35
CA ASN A 143 -14.34 7.40 -1.81
C ASN A 143 -14.13 6.04 -2.52
N TYR A 144 -13.60 5.05 -1.82
CA TYR A 144 -13.36 3.71 -2.36
C TYR A 144 -14.30 2.66 -1.77
N PHE A 145 -14.56 2.73 -0.47
CA PHE A 145 -15.35 1.73 0.24
C PHE A 145 -16.16 2.35 1.39
N ASP A 146 -17.48 2.10 1.40
CA ASP A 146 -18.39 2.53 2.47
C ASP A 146 -18.33 1.54 3.65
N VAL A 147 -17.35 1.76 4.52
CA VAL A 147 -17.17 0.97 5.75
C VAL A 147 -18.38 1.07 6.66
N LYS A 148 -18.97 2.27 6.76
CA LYS A 148 -20.15 2.49 7.64
C LYS A 148 -21.34 1.65 7.17
N GLY A 149 -21.72 1.76 5.90
CA GLY A 149 -22.82 0.99 5.34
C GLY A 149 -22.60 -0.52 5.48
N CYS A 150 -21.37 -0.99 5.28
CA CYS A 150 -21.02 -2.39 5.47
C CYS A 150 -21.17 -2.84 6.92
N PHE A 151 -20.70 -2.07 7.90
CA PHE A 151 -20.86 -2.38 9.31
C PHE A 151 -22.33 -2.32 9.75
N ASP A 152 -23.08 -1.31 9.30
CA ASP A 152 -24.52 -1.18 9.63
C ASP A 152 -25.31 -2.40 9.15
N LYS A 153 -24.97 -2.93 7.98
CA LYS A 153 -25.71 -4.04 7.37
C LYS A 153 -25.27 -5.42 7.88
N TYR A 154 -23.96 -5.61 8.10
CA TYR A 154 -23.39 -6.94 8.38
C TYR A 154 -22.69 -7.06 9.72
N GLY A 155 -22.46 -5.98 10.44
CA GLY A 155 -21.72 -5.95 11.72
C GLY A 155 -20.24 -6.35 11.58
N SER A 156 -19.78 -6.62 10.37
CA SER A 156 -18.42 -7.05 10.07
C SER A 156 -18.01 -6.66 8.65
N VAL A 157 -16.71 -6.59 8.40
CA VAL A 157 -16.13 -6.30 7.10
C VAL A 157 -14.92 -7.20 6.85
N TYR A 158 -14.72 -7.61 5.61
CA TYR A 158 -13.51 -8.29 5.18
C TYR A 158 -12.50 -7.29 4.66
N TRP A 159 -11.33 -7.27 5.31
CA TRP A 159 -10.26 -6.32 5.02
C TRP A 159 -9.10 -7.02 4.35
N THR A 160 -8.57 -6.45 3.27
CA THR A 160 -7.34 -6.99 2.66
C THR A 160 -6.20 -6.98 3.65
N GLN A 161 -5.60 -8.15 3.88
CA GLN A 161 -4.61 -8.32 4.94
C GLN A 161 -3.19 -8.12 4.43
N TYR A 162 -2.72 -6.88 4.45
CA TYR A 162 -1.32 -6.55 4.18
C TYR A 162 -0.41 -6.70 5.40
N PHE A 163 -0.99 -6.67 6.59
CA PHE A 163 -0.27 -6.70 7.86
C PHE A 163 -0.57 -7.97 8.65
N ASN A 164 0.26 -8.26 9.64
CA ASN A 164 0.08 -9.44 10.49
C ASN A 164 -0.99 -9.21 11.56
N TYR A 165 -2.24 -9.06 11.13
CA TYR A 165 -3.40 -9.12 12.03
C TYR A 165 -3.56 -10.54 12.57
N GLN A 166 -3.97 -10.67 13.82
CA GLN A 166 -4.26 -11.96 14.44
C GLN A 166 -5.59 -11.92 15.19
N LYS A 167 -6.23 -13.05 15.27
CA LYS A 167 -7.47 -13.21 16.02
C LYS A 167 -7.33 -12.69 17.45
N GLY A 168 -8.23 -11.80 17.84
CA GLY A 168 -8.23 -11.13 19.14
C GLY A 168 -7.45 -9.82 19.19
N ASP A 169 -6.79 -9.40 18.09
CA ASP A 169 -6.31 -8.02 17.95
C ASP A 169 -7.51 -7.07 17.94
N ILE A 170 -7.31 -5.87 18.47
CA ILE A 170 -8.29 -4.77 18.43
C ILE A 170 -7.75 -3.70 17.50
N GLY A 171 -8.63 -2.94 16.88
CA GLY A 171 -8.20 -1.79 16.11
C GLY A 171 -9.24 -0.71 16.01
N TYR A 172 -8.79 0.43 15.51
CA TYR A 172 -9.61 1.59 15.21
C TYR A 172 -9.52 1.89 13.72
N ILE A 173 -10.65 2.28 13.12
CA ILE A 173 -10.67 2.76 11.73
C ILE A 173 -10.71 4.28 11.76
N TYR A 174 -9.71 4.87 11.14
CA TYR A 174 -9.63 6.29 10.87
C TYR A 174 -10.26 6.56 9.50
N SER A 175 -11.41 7.22 9.48
CA SER A 175 -12.04 7.70 8.25
C SER A 175 -11.25 8.90 7.71
N ALA A 176 -10.73 8.78 6.49
CA ALA A 176 -9.99 9.84 5.82
C ALA A 176 -10.89 11.05 5.51
N SER A 177 -10.33 12.06 4.82
CA SER A 177 -11.10 13.23 4.40
C SER A 177 -12.40 12.83 3.65
N PRO A 178 -13.54 13.50 3.90
CA PRO A 178 -13.68 14.76 4.65
C PRO A 178 -13.76 14.61 6.18
N GLU A 179 -14.01 13.44 6.73
CA GLU A 179 -14.24 13.24 8.16
C GLU A 179 -12.98 13.45 9.00
N SER A 180 -11.86 12.93 8.54
CA SER A 180 -10.54 13.04 9.17
C SER A 180 -10.53 12.72 10.66
N ALA A 181 -11.14 11.59 11.05
CA ALA A 181 -11.35 11.21 12.44
C ALA A 181 -11.45 9.69 12.63
N ILE A 182 -11.19 9.20 13.83
CA ILE A 182 -11.51 7.82 14.21
C ILE A 182 -13.03 7.68 14.37
N ARG A 183 -13.62 6.65 13.75
CA ARG A 183 -15.06 6.38 13.73
C ARG A 183 -15.45 5.02 14.27
N PHE A 184 -14.66 4.00 14.03
CA PHE A 184 -15.03 2.63 14.35
C PHE A 184 -13.95 1.96 15.19
N LYS A 185 -14.39 1.05 16.07
CA LYS A 185 -13.54 0.11 16.80
C LYS A 185 -13.92 -1.29 16.38
N PHE A 186 -12.93 -2.13 16.10
CA PHE A 186 -13.15 -3.49 15.63
C PHE A 186 -12.32 -4.52 16.39
N LEU A 187 -12.79 -5.75 16.35
CA LEU A 187 -12.08 -6.94 16.77
C LEU A 187 -11.70 -7.76 15.54
N VAL A 188 -10.48 -8.26 15.47
CA VAL A 188 -10.09 -9.25 14.46
C VAL A 188 -10.67 -10.60 14.87
N GLU A 189 -11.74 -11.04 14.17
CA GLU A 189 -12.37 -12.36 14.39
C GLU A 189 -11.58 -13.48 13.74
N GLU A 190 -11.14 -13.25 12.50
CA GLU A 190 -10.43 -14.20 11.66
C GLU A 190 -9.34 -13.49 10.86
N HIS A 191 -8.32 -14.23 10.47
CA HIS A 191 -7.20 -13.72 9.67
C HIS A 191 -6.67 -14.79 8.73
N ASP A 192 -5.83 -14.38 7.77
CA ASP A 192 -5.25 -15.25 6.74
C ASP A 192 -6.31 -16.03 5.93
N LEU A 193 -7.48 -15.40 5.71
CA LEU A 193 -8.57 -15.99 4.94
C LEU A 193 -8.30 -15.87 3.43
N PRO A 194 -8.61 -16.88 2.63
CA PRO A 194 -8.71 -16.72 1.19
C PRO A 194 -9.92 -15.86 0.83
N PHE A 195 -10.08 -15.49 -0.45
CA PHE A 195 -11.32 -14.89 -0.89
C PHE A 195 -12.48 -15.86 -0.71
N LEU A 196 -13.48 -15.49 0.07
CA LEU A 196 -14.65 -16.31 0.38
C LEU A 196 -15.87 -15.87 -0.43
N PRO A 197 -16.78 -16.78 -0.81
CA PRO A 197 -18.02 -16.42 -1.52
C PRO A 197 -18.86 -15.37 -0.77
N GLU A 198 -18.87 -15.39 0.55
CA GLU A 198 -19.63 -14.41 1.34
C GLU A 198 -19.09 -12.99 1.24
N MET A 199 -17.85 -12.79 0.79
CA MET A 199 -17.28 -11.47 0.54
C MET A 199 -17.97 -10.75 -0.62
N GLU A 200 -18.66 -11.48 -1.51
CA GLU A 200 -19.44 -10.92 -2.62
C GLU A 200 -20.52 -9.94 -2.13
N ARG A 201 -21.03 -10.12 -0.93
CA ARG A 201 -22.01 -9.23 -0.31
C ARG A 201 -21.48 -7.80 -0.10
N GLU A 202 -20.16 -7.62 -0.05
CA GLU A 202 -19.52 -6.33 0.17
C GLU A 202 -19.29 -5.53 -1.13
N LYS A 203 -19.62 -6.12 -2.28
CA LYS A 203 -19.49 -5.48 -3.59
C LYS A 203 -20.28 -4.18 -3.69
N GLU A 204 -21.47 -4.13 -3.09
CA GLU A 204 -22.35 -2.96 -3.11
C GLU A 204 -21.76 -1.73 -2.38
N PHE A 205 -20.79 -1.93 -1.47
CA PHE A 205 -20.13 -0.87 -0.71
C PHE A 205 -18.87 -0.33 -1.38
N ASN A 206 -18.44 -0.94 -2.49
CA ASN A 206 -17.34 -0.44 -3.29
C ASN A 206 -17.85 0.61 -4.28
N THR A 207 -17.27 1.78 -4.27
CA THR A 207 -17.64 2.89 -5.16
C THR A 207 -17.39 2.53 -6.63
N ASN A 208 -16.33 1.76 -6.89
CA ASN A 208 -16.01 1.28 -8.22
C ASN A 208 -16.08 -0.26 -8.26
N PRO A 209 -16.98 -0.86 -9.06
CA PRO A 209 -17.07 -2.31 -9.18
C PRO A 209 -15.78 -3.00 -9.66
N ALA A 210 -14.94 -2.31 -10.43
CA ALA A 210 -13.67 -2.86 -10.90
C ALA A 210 -12.67 -3.09 -9.75
N ASP A 211 -12.70 -2.24 -8.72
CA ASP A 211 -11.84 -2.38 -7.54
C ASP A 211 -12.22 -3.64 -6.75
N PHE A 212 -13.51 -3.94 -6.65
CA PHE A 212 -13.97 -5.18 -6.03
C PHE A 212 -13.53 -6.43 -6.83
N GLU A 213 -13.64 -6.40 -8.16
CA GLU A 213 -13.19 -7.53 -8.99
C GLU A 213 -11.68 -7.76 -8.85
N ALA A 214 -10.89 -6.69 -8.62
CA ALA A 214 -9.47 -6.82 -8.34
C ALA A 214 -9.19 -7.53 -7.01
N LEU A 215 -10.06 -7.39 -5.99
CA LEU A 215 -9.91 -8.08 -4.69
C LEU A 215 -9.95 -9.61 -4.82
N ARG A 216 -10.64 -10.17 -5.81
CA ARG A 216 -10.68 -11.62 -6.05
C ARG A 216 -9.31 -12.23 -6.35
N LYS A 217 -8.35 -11.42 -6.79
CA LYS A 217 -6.97 -11.85 -7.05
C LYS A 217 -6.14 -11.96 -5.77
N TYR A 218 -6.61 -11.34 -4.68
CA TYR A 218 -5.97 -11.44 -3.38
C TYR A 218 -6.49 -12.69 -2.66
N ASN A 219 -5.62 -13.35 -1.93
CA ASN A 219 -5.93 -14.58 -1.20
C ASN A 219 -5.61 -14.46 0.29
N ARG A 220 -5.58 -13.23 0.81
CA ARG A 220 -5.30 -13.00 2.21
C ARG A 220 -6.15 -11.85 2.75
N PHE A 221 -7.13 -12.21 3.58
CA PHE A 221 -8.08 -11.28 4.20
C PHE A 221 -8.15 -11.50 5.70
N ALA A 222 -8.58 -10.47 6.42
CA ALA A 222 -8.97 -10.55 7.81
C ALA A 222 -10.43 -10.12 7.95
N LYS A 223 -11.17 -10.77 8.83
CA LYS A 223 -12.54 -10.40 9.17
C LYS A 223 -12.54 -9.54 10.41
N PHE A 224 -13.01 -8.32 10.27
CA PHE A 224 -13.16 -7.34 11.34
C PHE A 224 -14.60 -7.25 11.77
N LYS A 225 -14.84 -7.52 13.05
CA LYS A 225 -16.15 -7.35 13.67
C LYS A 225 -16.24 -5.99 14.32
N LEU A 226 -17.30 -5.25 14.03
CA LEU A 226 -17.59 -3.99 14.72
C LEU A 226 -17.82 -4.24 16.22
N ILE A 227 -17.12 -3.50 17.07
CA ILE A 227 -17.31 -3.53 18.53
C ILE A 227 -17.56 -2.14 19.11
N GLY A 228 -17.52 -1.10 18.30
CA GLY A 228 -17.89 0.25 18.71
C GLY A 228 -17.89 1.22 17.54
N GLU A 229 -18.73 2.25 17.64
CA GLU A 229 -18.83 3.38 16.71
C GLU A 229 -18.92 4.68 17.51
N THR A 230 -18.33 5.75 17.00
CA THR A 230 -18.34 7.05 17.64
C THR A 230 -18.35 8.20 16.63
N ASN A 231 -19.03 9.29 17.01
CA ASN A 231 -18.96 10.57 16.30
C ASN A 231 -18.28 11.66 17.14
N ASN A 232 -17.49 11.26 18.16
CA ASN A 232 -16.82 12.19 19.04
C ASN A 232 -15.78 13.02 18.25
N SER A 233 -16.00 14.34 18.19
CA SER A 233 -15.12 15.27 17.49
C SER A 233 -13.71 15.35 18.10
N ARG A 234 -13.53 14.92 19.36
CA ARG A 234 -12.20 14.84 20.00
C ARG A 234 -11.28 13.84 19.32
N LEU A 235 -11.84 12.86 18.59
CA LEU A 235 -11.06 11.88 17.83
C LEU A 235 -10.72 12.34 16.40
N GLY A 236 -10.81 13.64 16.12
CA GLY A 236 -10.35 14.28 14.89
C GLY A 236 -8.84 14.35 14.80
N LEU A 237 -8.31 14.42 13.57
CA LEU A 237 -6.88 14.36 13.27
C LEU A 237 -6.02 15.34 14.08
N ALA A 238 -6.46 16.60 14.21
CA ALA A 238 -5.69 17.61 14.94
C ALA A 238 -5.42 17.16 16.39
N ASN A 239 -6.47 16.73 17.09
CA ASN A 239 -6.33 16.26 18.46
C ASN A 239 -5.49 14.99 18.58
N LEU A 240 -5.58 14.08 17.59
CA LEU A 240 -4.73 12.89 17.57
C LEU A 240 -3.25 13.24 17.39
N ILE A 241 -2.94 14.24 16.56
CA ILE A 241 -1.57 14.74 16.38
C ILE A 241 -1.07 15.40 17.66
N ASP A 242 -1.88 16.24 18.32
CA ASP A 242 -1.53 16.90 19.58
C ASP A 242 -1.24 15.88 20.70
N ASN A 243 -1.78 14.66 20.59
CA ASN A 243 -1.56 13.56 21.54
C ASN A 243 -0.55 12.50 21.03
N GLY A 244 0.26 12.80 20.02
CA GLY A 244 1.41 11.98 19.65
C GLY A 244 1.27 11.17 18.34
N LEU A 245 0.17 11.31 17.59
CA LEU A 245 0.10 10.75 16.25
C LEU A 245 0.95 11.59 15.29
N LYS A 246 1.79 10.98 14.48
CA LYS A 246 2.74 11.69 13.60
C LYS A 246 2.10 12.36 12.38
N GLY A 247 0.81 12.14 12.13
CA GLY A 247 0.04 12.67 10.99
C GLY A 247 -1.13 11.77 10.64
N ALA A 248 -1.87 12.09 9.58
CA ALA A 248 -2.92 11.21 9.09
C ALA A 248 -2.32 9.84 8.70
N PRO A 249 -2.88 8.73 9.20
CA PRO A 249 -2.36 7.40 8.87
C PRO A 249 -2.51 7.13 7.37
N GLN A 250 -1.40 6.75 6.72
CA GLN A 250 -1.38 6.35 5.31
C GLN A 250 -1.43 4.82 5.15
N GLY A 251 -1.27 4.09 6.22
CA GLY A 251 -1.34 2.64 6.33
C GLY A 251 -1.60 2.23 7.77
N ALA A 252 -1.62 0.93 8.05
CA ALA A 252 -1.87 0.45 9.40
C ALA A 252 -0.72 0.82 10.36
N VAL A 253 -1.09 1.41 11.49
CA VAL A 253 -0.19 1.80 12.59
C VAL A 253 -0.44 0.87 13.78
N ILE A 254 0.61 0.39 14.44
CA ILE A 254 0.51 -0.39 15.68
C ILE A 254 0.53 0.57 16.86
N LEU A 255 -0.65 0.90 17.40
CA LEU A 255 -0.80 1.82 18.54
C LEU A 255 -0.27 1.24 19.86
N SER A 256 -0.21 -0.08 19.99
CA SER A 256 0.34 -0.73 21.18
C SER A 256 1.85 -0.63 21.33
N LYS A 257 2.56 0.03 20.40
CA LYS A 257 3.97 0.37 20.56
C LYS A 257 4.15 1.54 21.53
N LYS A 258 5.25 1.51 22.29
CA LYS A 258 5.57 2.53 23.31
C LYS A 258 5.55 3.97 22.76
N GLU A 259 5.94 4.16 21.52
CA GLU A 259 5.97 5.48 20.85
C GLU A 259 4.59 6.10 20.63
N TYR A 260 3.51 5.30 20.76
CA TYR A 260 2.11 5.72 20.58
C TYR A 260 1.30 5.60 21.87
N SER A 261 1.94 5.42 23.04
CA SER A 261 1.24 5.24 24.34
C SER A 261 0.26 6.37 24.62
N ASP A 262 0.70 7.60 24.42
CA ASP A 262 -0.09 8.79 24.77
C ASP A 262 -1.32 8.94 23.88
N VAL A 263 -1.16 8.75 22.56
CA VAL A 263 -2.29 8.81 21.63
C VAL A 263 -3.23 7.62 21.84
N LEU A 264 -2.72 6.45 22.20
CA LEU A 264 -3.58 5.30 22.51
C LEU A 264 -4.43 5.56 23.76
N GLU A 265 -3.83 6.05 24.85
CA GLU A 265 -4.55 6.43 26.07
C GLU A 265 -5.60 7.51 25.76
N TYR A 266 -5.24 8.49 24.94
CA TYR A 266 -6.17 9.53 24.51
C TYR A 266 -7.35 8.95 23.71
N ILE A 267 -7.10 8.04 22.78
CA ILE A 267 -8.14 7.36 21.99
C ILE A 267 -9.07 6.58 22.92
N GLU A 268 -8.52 5.74 23.80
CA GLU A 268 -9.31 4.89 24.71
C GLU A 268 -10.20 5.69 25.66
N LYS A 269 -9.74 6.86 26.09
CA LYS A 269 -10.52 7.78 26.95
C LYS A 269 -11.65 8.49 26.22
N ASN A 270 -11.55 8.69 24.89
CA ASN A 270 -12.48 9.50 24.11
C ASN A 270 -13.35 8.68 23.16
N PHE A 271 -13.07 7.38 23.00
CA PHE A 271 -13.89 6.48 22.19
C PHE A 271 -15.05 5.94 23.02
#